data_25858d257e6a186fa4068eab1c838480
#
_entry.id   25858d257e6a186fa4068eab1c838480
#
_cell.length_a   1.000
_cell.length_b   1.000
_cell.length_c   1.000
_cell.angle_alpha   90.00
_cell.angle_beta   90.00
_cell.angle_gamma   90.00
#
_symmetry.space_group_name_H-M   'P 1'
#
loop_
_entity.id
_entity.type
_entity.pdbx_description
1 polymer ?
#
loop_
_entity_poly.entity_id
_entity_poly.type
_entity_poly.pdbx_seq_one_letter_code
_entity_poly.pdbx_strand_id
1 'polypeptide(L)'
;GVCITVGVAMLGIQFPLVFGFLAVMAETVPVVGPLMGAVPAVFIAYSQNTASAFSVALFYLVFYQIDGNILMPRIMGSKIDLHPVVLILSLLIGAKLYGILGMLFAVPVAAVYRVFYKELWHSSDEPRPTENEQ
;
A
#
# COMPACT_ATOMS: atom_id res chain seq x y z
N GLY A 1 -9.39 -2.01 -2.37
CA GLY A 1 -10.13 -3.21 -2.69
C GLY A 1 -11.56 -2.96 -3.17
N VAL A 2 -12.46 -2.38 -2.34
CA VAL A 2 -13.90 -2.18 -2.71
C VAL A 2 -14.07 -1.34 -3.97
N CYS A 3 -13.37 -0.23 -4.10
CA CYS A 3 -13.44 0.63 -5.29
C CYS A 3 -12.97 -0.12 -6.56
N ILE A 4 -11.95 -0.96 -6.45
CA ILE A 4 -11.48 -1.78 -7.58
C ILE A 4 -12.52 -2.82 -7.96
N THR A 5 -13.12 -3.50 -6.97
CA THR A 5 -14.22 -4.46 -7.23
C THR A 5 -15.35 -3.81 -8.01
N VAL A 6 -15.83 -2.65 -7.53
CA VAL A 6 -16.93 -1.93 -8.17
C VAL A 6 -16.54 -1.44 -9.57
N GLY A 7 -15.35 -0.86 -9.73
CA GLY A 7 -14.87 -0.36 -11.02
C GLY A 7 -14.72 -1.47 -12.07
N VAL A 8 -14.12 -2.59 -11.69
CA VAL A 8 -13.96 -3.76 -12.57
C VAL A 8 -15.31 -4.40 -12.92
N ALA A 9 -16.26 -4.43 -11.96
CA ALA A 9 -17.63 -4.90 -12.20
C ALA A 9 -18.38 -3.98 -13.20
N MET A 10 -18.25 -2.66 -13.06
CA MET A 10 -18.85 -1.69 -14.00
C MET A 10 -18.29 -1.80 -15.42
N LEU A 11 -17.03 -2.24 -15.55
CA LEU A 11 -16.40 -2.49 -16.85
C LEU A 11 -16.78 -3.87 -17.45
N GLY A 12 -17.63 -4.64 -16.75
CA GLY A 12 -18.13 -5.92 -17.23
C GLY A 12 -17.08 -7.04 -17.25
N ILE A 13 -16.03 -6.92 -16.46
CA ILE A 13 -14.97 -7.93 -16.39
C ILE A 13 -15.40 -9.07 -15.47
N GLN A 14 -15.08 -10.30 -15.86
CA GLN A 14 -15.37 -11.49 -15.07
C GLN A 14 -14.61 -11.49 -13.74
N PHE A 15 -15.25 -12.00 -12.70
CA PHE A 15 -14.67 -12.17 -11.37
C PHE A 15 -14.20 -10.89 -10.65
N PRO A 16 -15.01 -9.81 -10.59
CA PRO A 16 -14.60 -8.54 -9.98
C PRO A 16 -14.21 -8.66 -8.51
N LEU A 17 -14.83 -9.57 -7.75
CA LEU A 17 -14.48 -9.84 -6.35
C LEU A 17 -13.06 -10.39 -6.19
N VAL A 18 -12.61 -11.20 -7.13
CA VAL A 18 -11.24 -11.74 -7.12
C VAL A 18 -10.22 -10.62 -7.30
N PHE A 19 -10.48 -9.67 -8.21
CA PHE A 19 -9.59 -8.53 -8.41
C PHE A 19 -9.59 -7.57 -7.22
N GLY A 20 -10.76 -7.37 -6.60
CA GLY A 20 -10.83 -6.59 -5.37
C GLY A 20 -10.06 -7.22 -4.22
N PHE A 21 -10.15 -8.53 -4.05
CA PHE A 21 -9.39 -9.27 -3.04
C PHE A 21 -7.89 -9.24 -3.33
N LEU A 22 -7.48 -9.49 -4.58
CA LEU A 22 -6.08 -9.38 -5.00
C LEU A 22 -5.53 -7.98 -4.75
N ALA A 23 -6.31 -6.95 -5.02
CA ALA A 23 -5.90 -5.57 -4.75
C ALA A 23 -5.65 -5.33 -3.27
N VAL A 24 -6.53 -5.80 -2.37
CA VAL A 24 -6.32 -5.68 -0.91
C VAL A 24 -5.03 -6.37 -0.48
N MET A 25 -4.80 -7.59 -0.98
CA MET A 25 -3.57 -8.33 -0.68
C MET A 25 -2.33 -7.62 -1.24
N ALA A 26 -2.43 -7.15 -2.46
CA ALA A 26 -1.32 -6.52 -3.17
C ALA A 26 -0.98 -5.13 -2.60
N GLU A 27 -1.97 -4.34 -2.16
CA GLU A 27 -1.78 -3.01 -1.56
C GLU A 27 -0.91 -3.05 -0.30
N THR A 28 -0.73 -4.22 0.31
CA THR A 28 0.18 -4.37 1.45
C THR A 28 1.65 -4.16 1.05
N VAL A 29 1.99 -4.37 -0.23
CA VAL A 29 3.33 -4.15 -0.76
C VAL A 29 3.34 -2.87 -1.60
N PRO A 30 3.89 -1.74 -1.08
CA PRO A 30 3.95 -0.49 -1.82
C PRO A 30 4.66 -0.66 -3.17
N VAL A 31 4.18 0.03 -4.20
CA VAL A 31 4.72 0.02 -5.58
C VAL A 31 4.44 -1.27 -6.36
N VAL A 32 4.63 -2.44 -5.76
CA VAL A 32 4.40 -3.74 -6.41
C VAL A 32 2.90 -4.09 -6.43
N GLY A 33 2.18 -3.71 -5.38
CA GLY A 33 0.75 -3.97 -5.21
C GLY A 33 -0.10 -3.54 -6.41
N PRO A 34 -0.01 -2.29 -6.84
CA PRO A 34 -0.73 -1.80 -8.01
C PRO A 34 -0.54 -2.65 -9.26
N LEU A 35 0.69 -3.00 -9.57
CA LEU A 35 1.02 -3.81 -10.74
C LEU A 35 0.49 -5.25 -10.63
N MET A 36 0.60 -5.86 -9.45
CA MET A 36 0.10 -7.22 -9.22
C MET A 36 -1.43 -7.32 -9.37
N GLY A 37 -2.17 -6.26 -9.05
CA GLY A 37 -3.61 -6.21 -9.27
C GLY A 37 -3.99 -5.90 -10.71
N ALA A 38 -3.28 -4.95 -11.35
CA ALA A 38 -3.59 -4.49 -12.70
C ALA A 38 -3.25 -5.51 -13.79
N VAL A 39 -2.08 -6.15 -13.72
CA VAL A 39 -1.61 -7.06 -14.77
C VAL A 39 -2.58 -8.20 -15.04
N PRO A 40 -3.02 -9.01 -14.07
CA PRO A 40 -3.97 -10.09 -14.33
C PRO A 40 -5.34 -9.56 -14.76
N ALA A 41 -5.79 -8.41 -14.25
CA ALA A 41 -7.05 -7.81 -14.65
C ALA A 41 -7.05 -7.40 -16.14
N VAL A 42 -5.98 -6.73 -16.59
CA VAL A 42 -5.80 -6.36 -17.99
C VAL A 42 -5.71 -7.60 -18.88
N PHE A 43 -5.02 -8.65 -18.44
CA PHE A 43 -4.88 -9.89 -19.20
C PHE A 43 -6.22 -10.60 -19.41
N ILE A 44 -7.04 -10.70 -18.36
CA ILE A 44 -8.40 -11.27 -18.48
C ILE A 44 -9.31 -10.39 -19.33
N ALA A 45 -9.23 -9.07 -19.19
CA ALA A 45 -9.96 -8.14 -20.05
C ALA A 45 -9.56 -8.28 -21.52
N TYR A 46 -8.28 -8.48 -21.81
CA TYR A 46 -7.77 -8.71 -23.15
C TYR A 46 -8.32 -9.99 -23.79
N SER A 47 -8.47 -11.06 -23.01
CA SER A 47 -9.08 -12.32 -23.50
C SER A 47 -10.55 -12.18 -23.88
N GLN A 48 -11.24 -11.17 -23.31
CA GLN A 48 -12.64 -10.87 -23.67
C GLN A 48 -12.70 -9.95 -24.92
N ASN A 49 -11.98 -8.83 -24.89
CA ASN A 49 -11.92 -7.87 -25.98
C ASN A 49 -10.76 -6.89 -25.76
N THR A 50 -10.08 -6.50 -26.84
CA THR A 50 -8.99 -5.49 -26.80
C THR A 50 -9.46 -4.14 -26.27
N ALA A 51 -10.67 -3.70 -26.58
CA ALA A 51 -11.25 -2.46 -26.05
C ALA A 51 -11.45 -2.51 -24.53
N SER A 52 -11.87 -3.67 -24.00
CA SER A 52 -12.03 -3.90 -22.56
C SER A 52 -10.67 -3.85 -21.85
N ALA A 53 -9.62 -4.43 -22.44
CA ALA A 53 -8.27 -4.37 -21.89
C ALA A 53 -7.76 -2.93 -21.74
N PHE A 54 -7.99 -2.10 -22.74
CA PHE A 54 -7.62 -0.68 -22.70
C PHE A 54 -8.39 0.07 -21.62
N SER A 55 -9.70 -0.16 -21.50
CA SER A 55 -10.55 0.46 -20.49
C SER A 55 -10.13 0.08 -19.07
N VAL A 56 -9.78 -1.20 -18.84
CA VAL A 56 -9.30 -1.68 -17.55
C VAL A 56 -7.92 -1.10 -17.22
N ALA A 57 -7.02 -1.07 -18.19
CA ALA A 57 -5.69 -0.47 -17.98
C ALA A 57 -5.80 1.02 -17.63
N LEU A 58 -6.64 1.77 -18.34
CA LEU A 58 -6.89 3.18 -18.07
C LEU A 58 -7.55 3.37 -16.69
N PHE A 59 -8.53 2.54 -16.33
CA PHE A 59 -9.16 2.58 -15.02
C PHE A 59 -8.15 2.37 -13.90
N TYR A 60 -7.29 1.35 -13.98
CA TYR A 60 -6.26 1.11 -12.98
C TYR A 60 -5.28 2.27 -12.90
N LEU A 61 -4.85 2.82 -14.03
CA LEU A 61 -3.92 3.95 -14.06
C LEU A 61 -4.52 5.19 -13.36
N VAL A 62 -5.75 5.54 -13.69
CA VAL A 62 -6.46 6.69 -13.08
C VAL A 62 -6.71 6.41 -11.60
N PHE A 63 -7.16 5.20 -11.26
CA PHE A 63 -7.45 4.82 -9.88
C PHE A 63 -6.20 4.93 -9.00
N TYR A 64 -5.07 4.42 -9.44
CA TYR A 64 -3.83 4.51 -8.67
C TYR A 64 -3.27 5.92 -8.55
N GLN A 65 -3.50 6.78 -9.54
CA GLN A 65 -3.16 8.20 -9.43
C GLN A 65 -4.02 8.90 -8.36
N ILE A 66 -5.29 8.57 -8.29
CA ILE A 66 -6.19 9.11 -7.27
C ILE A 66 -5.84 8.55 -5.90
N ASP A 67 -5.61 7.24 -5.80
CA ASP A 67 -5.27 6.56 -4.56
C ASP A 67 -3.97 7.12 -3.96
N GLY A 68 -2.91 7.15 -4.73
CA GLY A 68 -1.60 7.62 -4.27
C GLY A 68 -1.54 9.11 -3.93
N ASN A 69 -2.26 9.97 -4.68
CA ASN A 69 -2.18 11.42 -4.50
C ASN A 69 -3.27 12.01 -3.61
N ILE A 70 -4.39 11.32 -3.43
CA ILE A 70 -5.56 11.85 -2.70
C ILE A 70 -5.97 10.95 -1.54
N LEU A 71 -6.21 9.65 -1.78
CA LEU A 71 -6.70 8.74 -0.75
C LEU A 71 -5.65 8.46 0.33
N MET A 72 -4.46 8.06 -0.09
CA MET A 72 -3.37 7.75 0.84
C MET A 72 -3.04 8.92 1.79
N PRO A 73 -2.81 10.16 1.31
CA PRO A 73 -2.56 11.30 2.19
C PRO A 73 -3.73 11.64 3.12
N ARG A 74 -4.97 11.44 2.66
CA ARG A 74 -6.18 11.73 3.48
C ARG A 74 -6.45 10.68 4.54
N ILE A 75 -6.23 9.41 4.25
CA ILE A 75 -6.54 8.30 5.16
C ILE A 75 -5.42 8.10 6.17
N MET A 76 -4.18 8.11 5.72
CA MET A 76 -3.02 7.86 6.58
C MET A 76 -2.48 9.12 7.26
N GLY A 77 -2.88 10.32 6.79
CA GLY A 77 -2.33 11.58 7.26
C GLY A 77 -0.81 11.66 7.01
N SER A 78 -0.21 12.81 7.30
CA SER A 78 1.24 13.04 7.14
C SER A 78 2.12 12.32 8.19
N LYS A 79 1.61 11.30 8.88
CA LYS A 79 2.26 10.72 10.08
C LYS A 79 3.02 9.41 9.87
N ILE A 80 3.00 8.83 8.67
CA ILE A 80 3.87 7.69 8.37
C ILE A 80 5.07 8.19 7.56
N ASP A 81 5.91 8.98 8.20
CA ASP A 81 7.24 9.35 7.69
C ASP A 81 8.22 8.15 7.78
N LEU A 82 7.87 7.03 7.17
CA LEU A 82 8.86 5.98 6.95
C LEU A 82 9.81 6.50 5.87
N HIS A 83 11.07 6.66 6.25
CA HIS A 83 12.11 7.00 5.27
C HIS A 83 12.09 5.91 4.17
N PRO A 84 12.07 6.27 2.86
CA PRO A 84 11.97 5.31 1.77
C PRO A 84 12.99 4.16 1.86
N VAL A 85 14.17 4.45 2.37
CA VAL A 85 15.23 3.44 2.58
C VAL A 85 14.81 2.36 3.57
N VAL A 86 14.14 2.73 4.68
CA VAL A 86 13.67 1.76 5.69
C VAL A 86 12.61 0.84 5.09
N LEU A 87 11.72 1.39 4.28
CA LEU A 87 10.69 0.63 3.58
C LEU A 87 11.30 -0.40 2.62
N ILE A 88 12.21 0.05 1.75
CA ILE A 88 12.89 -0.82 0.78
C ILE A 88 13.70 -1.91 1.50
N LEU A 89 14.43 -1.54 2.55
CA LEU A 89 15.22 -2.50 3.33
C LEU A 89 14.35 -3.56 4.00
N SER A 90 13.22 -3.15 4.60
CA SER A 90 12.27 -4.06 5.22
C SER A 90 11.66 -5.04 4.22
N LEU A 91 11.31 -4.56 3.02
CA LEU A 91 10.80 -5.39 1.93
C LEU A 91 11.86 -6.40 1.45
N LEU A 92 13.12 -5.98 1.29
CA LEU A 92 14.21 -6.87 0.87
C LEU A 92 14.48 -7.95 1.92
N ILE A 93 14.52 -7.58 3.19
CA ILE A 93 14.72 -8.52 4.30
C ILE A 93 13.53 -9.50 4.36
N GLY A 94 12.30 -8.99 4.30
CA GLY A 94 11.10 -9.81 4.28
C GLY A 94 11.08 -10.79 3.10
N ALA A 95 11.42 -10.32 1.91
CA ALA A 95 11.52 -11.14 0.70
C ALA A 95 12.53 -12.28 0.87
N LYS A 96 13.68 -11.99 1.48
CA LYS A 96 14.75 -12.97 1.66
C LYS A 96 14.42 -14.01 2.73
N LEU A 97 13.65 -13.66 3.77
CA LEU A 97 13.31 -14.56 4.88
C LEU A 97 12.15 -15.50 4.52
N TYR A 98 11.08 -14.98 3.97
CA TYR A 98 9.83 -15.72 3.73
C TYR A 98 9.21 -15.47 2.35
N GLY A 99 9.97 -14.94 1.39
CA GLY A 99 9.49 -14.66 0.05
C GLY A 99 8.35 -13.63 0.04
N ILE A 100 7.30 -13.89 -0.73
CA ILE A 100 6.15 -12.99 -0.90
C ILE A 100 5.42 -12.74 0.44
N LEU A 101 5.28 -13.76 1.28
CA LEU A 101 4.67 -13.61 2.61
C LEU A 101 5.52 -12.72 3.51
N GLY A 102 6.84 -12.84 3.45
CA GLY A 102 7.75 -11.96 4.19
C GLY A 102 7.65 -10.50 3.75
N MET A 103 7.52 -10.24 2.46
CA MET A 103 7.27 -8.88 1.94
C MET A 103 5.94 -8.32 2.44
N LEU A 104 4.89 -9.15 2.48
CA LEU A 104 3.56 -8.77 2.95
C LEU A 104 3.59 -8.29 4.41
N PHE A 105 4.32 -8.98 5.27
CA PHE A 105 4.43 -8.64 6.69
C PHE A 105 5.55 -7.63 7.00
N ALA A 106 6.47 -7.37 6.09
CA ALA A 106 7.61 -6.48 6.31
C ALA A 106 7.19 -5.04 6.65
N VAL A 107 6.18 -4.51 5.95
CA VAL A 107 5.70 -3.14 6.14
C VAL A 107 4.99 -2.95 7.49
N PRO A 108 4.03 -3.80 7.90
CA PRO A 108 3.44 -3.74 9.23
C PRO A 108 4.49 -3.86 10.35
N VAL A 109 5.43 -4.79 10.20
CA VAL A 109 6.50 -4.98 11.20
C VAL A 109 7.40 -3.75 11.30
N ALA A 110 7.80 -3.17 10.18
CA ALA A 110 8.59 -1.94 10.15
C ALA A 110 7.85 -0.75 10.77
N ALA A 111 6.55 -0.64 10.54
CA ALA A 111 5.71 0.40 11.13
C ALA A 111 5.62 0.26 12.66
N VAL A 112 5.39 -0.95 13.15
CA VAL A 112 5.36 -1.25 14.60
C VAL A 112 6.72 -0.96 15.24
N TYR A 113 7.82 -1.42 14.62
CA TYR A 113 9.18 -1.16 15.11
C TYR A 113 9.46 0.34 15.25
N ARG A 114 9.05 1.15 14.26
CA ARG A 114 9.24 2.60 14.30
C ARG A 114 8.45 3.26 15.42
N VAL A 115 7.21 2.84 15.68
CA VAL A 115 6.41 3.39 16.77
C VAL A 115 7.11 3.13 18.11
N PHE A 116 7.58 1.90 18.34
CA PHE A 116 8.33 1.55 19.54
C PHE A 116 9.63 2.35 19.68
N TYR A 117 10.38 2.50 18.58
CA TYR A 117 11.63 3.25 18.59
C TYR A 117 11.42 4.73 18.92
N LYS A 118 10.38 5.34 18.34
CA LYS A 118 10.03 6.74 18.58
C LYS A 118 9.57 6.98 20.03
N GLU A 119 8.79 6.07 20.60
CA GLU A 119 8.32 6.15 21.97
C GLU A 119 9.47 6.04 22.98
N LEU A 120 10.38 5.10 22.77
CA LEU A 120 11.55 4.91 23.65
C LEU A 120 12.53 6.10 23.58
N TRP A 121 12.68 6.72 22.41
CA TRP A 121 13.61 7.86 22.26
C TRP A 121 13.03 9.18 22.78
N HIS A 122 11.70 9.39 22.66
CA HIS A 122 11.07 10.61 23.17
C HIS A 122 10.97 10.65 24.71
N SER A 123 11.03 9.52 25.38
CA SER A 123 11.07 9.46 26.85
C SER A 123 12.39 9.95 27.45
N SER A 124 13.42 10.14 26.62
CA SER A 124 14.77 10.58 27.09
C SER A 124 14.99 12.09 26.98
N ASP A 125 14.14 12.83 26.29
CA ASP A 125 14.30 14.27 26.01
C ASP A 125 13.24 15.15 26.70
N GLU A 126 12.64 14.73 27.81
CA GLU A 126 11.87 15.65 28.63
C GLU A 126 12.84 16.58 29.38
N PRO A 127 12.86 17.89 29.08
CA PRO A 127 13.61 18.85 29.88
C PRO A 127 13.01 18.83 31.30
N ARG A 128 13.83 18.53 32.30
CA ARG A 128 13.46 18.69 33.70
C ARG A 128 12.93 20.12 33.88
N PRO A 129 11.78 20.32 34.56
CA PRO A 129 11.32 21.63 34.89
C PRO A 129 12.44 22.31 35.68
N THR A 130 12.94 23.43 35.19
CA THR A 130 13.86 24.27 35.94
C THR A 130 13.09 24.83 37.13
N GLU A 131 13.42 24.35 38.29
CA GLU A 131 13.00 24.80 39.61
C GLU A 131 13.63 26.16 39.87
N ASN A 132 13.20 27.23 39.18
CA ASN A 132 13.59 28.61 39.45
C ASN A 132 12.48 29.57 39.01
N GLU A 133 11.38 29.54 39.72
CA GLU A 133 10.50 30.71 39.92
C GLU A 133 9.92 30.67 41.36
N GLN A 134 10.73 31.11 42.29
CA GLN A 134 10.23 31.66 43.54
C GLN A 134 10.55 33.16 43.59
#